data_1987a2879a35e7eafd7e1c47b25098c4
#
_entry.id   1987a2879a35e7eafd7e1c47b25098c4
#
_cell.length_a   1.000
_cell.length_b   1.000
_cell.length_c   1.000
_cell.angle_alpha   90.00
_cell.angle_beta   90.00
_cell.angle_gamma   90.00
#
_symmetry.space_group_name_H-M   'P 1'
#
loop_
_entity.id
_entity.type
_entity.pdbx_description
1 polymer ?
#
loop_
_entity_poly.entity_id
_entity_poly.type
_entity_poly.pdbx_seq_one_letter_code
_entity_poly.pdbx_strand_id
1 'polypeptide(L)'
;MIRIGLLLIDGFALMSYSSVVEPLRAANLLSEKKLYSISNLSSRNISTSSSGAKVDTIIIGNEKEKLDIIFVCAGGDPFSYNNSKVFDWLRKKSREGSSLGGVSGGPVIIAKAGLMRGKRMTLHWEHSDAFKE
;
A
#
# COMPACT_ATOMS: atom_id res chain seq x y z
N MET A 1 -6.05 -16.29 -10.43
CA MET A 1 -5.40 -15.83 -9.18
C MET A 1 -5.20 -14.33 -9.23
N ILE A 2 -5.58 -13.63 -8.18
CA ILE A 2 -5.41 -12.18 -8.08
C ILE A 2 -4.08 -11.87 -7.42
N ARG A 3 -3.28 -11.01 -8.04
CA ARG A 3 -1.95 -10.63 -7.55
C ARG A 3 -2.04 -9.30 -6.82
N ILE A 4 -1.70 -9.32 -5.55
CA ILE A 4 -1.85 -8.16 -4.65
C ILE A 4 -0.49 -7.73 -4.15
N GLY A 5 -0.21 -6.43 -4.29
CA GLY A 5 0.96 -5.80 -3.71
C GLY A 5 0.59 -5.00 -2.48
N LEU A 6 1.37 -5.12 -1.43
CA LEU A 6 1.28 -4.27 -0.24
C LEU A 6 2.48 -3.34 -0.26
N LEU A 7 2.26 -2.07 -0.55
CA LEU A 7 3.31 -1.06 -0.48
C LEU A 7 3.36 -0.51 0.94
N LEU A 8 4.42 -0.85 1.66
CA LEU A 8 4.58 -0.49 3.07
C LEU A 8 5.49 0.73 3.19
N ILE A 9 4.92 1.84 3.61
CA ILE A 9 5.65 3.07 3.89
C ILE A 9 6.13 2.98 5.34
N ASP A 10 7.41 3.23 5.61
CA ASP A 10 7.94 3.20 6.97
C ASP A 10 7.06 4.01 7.92
N GLY A 11 6.79 3.45 9.10
CA GLY A 11 5.87 4.03 10.06
C GLY A 11 4.43 3.54 9.90
N PHE A 12 4.19 2.60 8.98
CA PHE A 12 2.85 2.02 8.81
C PHE A 12 2.40 1.33 10.10
N ALA A 13 1.09 1.32 10.33
CA ALA A 13 0.52 0.60 11.47
C ALA A 13 0.48 -0.89 11.16
N LEU A 14 1.07 -1.71 12.05
CA LEU A 14 1.08 -3.15 11.87
C LEU A 14 -0.34 -3.73 11.81
N MET A 15 -1.26 -3.17 12.59
CA MET A 15 -2.67 -3.56 12.57
C MET A 15 -3.30 -3.34 11.19
N SER A 16 -2.99 -2.22 10.55
CA SER A 16 -3.51 -1.91 9.20
C SER A 16 -3.00 -2.90 8.17
N TYR A 17 -1.71 -3.22 8.23
CA TYR A 17 -1.11 -4.21 7.35
C TYR A 17 -1.77 -5.58 7.55
N SER A 18 -1.86 -6.04 8.80
CA SER A 18 -2.44 -7.35 9.09
C SER A 18 -3.92 -7.41 8.75
N SER A 19 -4.65 -6.31 8.87
CA SER A 19 -6.08 -6.25 8.50
C SER A 19 -6.31 -6.50 7.01
N VAL A 20 -5.34 -6.21 6.17
CA VAL A 20 -5.41 -6.52 4.73
C VAL A 20 -4.91 -7.94 4.47
N VAL A 21 -3.74 -8.28 4.98
CA VAL A 21 -3.03 -9.51 4.62
C VAL A 21 -3.65 -10.76 5.23
N GLU A 22 -4.13 -10.69 6.47
CA GLU A 22 -4.61 -11.87 7.18
C GLU A 22 -5.93 -12.44 6.61
N PRO A 23 -6.93 -11.62 6.24
CA PRO A 23 -8.12 -12.17 5.59
C PRO A 23 -7.81 -12.84 4.25
N LEU A 24 -6.87 -12.30 3.48
CA LEU A 24 -6.47 -12.88 2.21
C LEU A 24 -5.77 -14.22 2.40
N ARG A 25 -4.88 -14.29 3.39
CA ARG A 25 -4.23 -15.54 3.77
C ARG A 25 -5.25 -16.60 4.20
N ALA A 26 -6.21 -16.19 5.02
CA ALA A 26 -7.26 -17.09 5.49
C ALA A 26 -8.12 -17.60 4.34
N ALA A 27 -8.44 -16.74 3.37
CA ALA A 27 -9.20 -17.14 2.19
C ALA A 27 -8.45 -18.18 1.38
N ASN A 28 -7.14 -18.02 1.20
CA ASN A 28 -6.31 -19.03 0.54
C ASN A 28 -6.36 -20.38 1.27
N LEU A 29 -6.25 -20.33 2.59
CA LEU A 29 -6.26 -21.55 3.40
C LEU A 29 -7.60 -22.27 3.32
N LEU A 30 -8.70 -21.54 3.47
CA LEU A 30 -10.03 -22.11 3.54
C LEU A 30 -10.54 -22.63 2.18
N SER A 31 -10.11 -22.00 1.09
CA SER A 31 -10.52 -22.38 -0.26
C SER A 31 -9.76 -23.58 -0.81
N GLU A 32 -8.70 -24.00 -0.13
CA GLU A 32 -7.78 -25.03 -0.60
C GLU A 32 -7.14 -24.71 -1.96
N LYS A 33 -7.27 -23.46 -2.40
CA LYS A 33 -6.68 -22.93 -3.63
C LYS A 33 -5.95 -21.65 -3.31
N LYS A 34 -4.92 -21.33 -4.10
CA LYS A 34 -4.27 -20.04 -3.98
C LYS A 34 -5.06 -19.01 -4.78
N LEU A 35 -5.99 -18.34 -4.13
CA LEU A 35 -6.81 -17.29 -4.73
C LEU A 35 -6.03 -15.99 -4.90
N TYR A 36 -5.13 -15.70 -3.97
CA TYR A 36 -4.38 -14.45 -3.90
C TYR A 36 -2.89 -14.73 -3.79
N SER A 37 -2.10 -14.04 -4.59
CA SER A 37 -0.65 -13.96 -4.43
C SER A 37 -0.34 -12.61 -3.80
N ILE A 38 0.40 -12.60 -2.71
CA ILE A 38 0.66 -11.38 -1.94
C ILE A 38 2.15 -11.10 -1.97
N SER A 39 2.52 -9.87 -2.36
CA SER A 39 3.90 -9.39 -2.34
C SER A 39 3.99 -8.16 -1.46
N ASN A 40 4.92 -8.17 -0.52
CA ASN A 40 5.22 -6.99 0.30
C ASN A 40 6.30 -6.18 -0.40
N LEU A 41 6.06 -4.90 -0.56
CA LEU A 41 6.91 -4.00 -1.35
C LEU A 41 7.25 -2.74 -0.55
N SER A 42 8.41 -2.20 -0.79
CA SER A 42 8.78 -0.88 -0.27
C SER A 42 9.91 -0.29 -1.10
N SER A 43 10.37 0.90 -0.73
CA SER A 43 11.52 1.53 -1.37
C SER A 43 12.85 0.87 -0.97
N ARG A 44 12.81 -0.01 0.03
CA ARG A 44 13.96 -0.77 0.51
C ARG A 44 13.55 -2.24 0.67
N ASN A 45 14.50 -3.10 1.04
CA ASN A 45 14.23 -4.53 1.24
C ASN A 45 13.64 -4.87 2.61
N ILE A 46 13.41 -3.89 3.46
CA ILE A 46 12.73 -4.00 4.76
C ILE A 46 11.92 -2.74 4.97
N SER A 47 10.69 -2.88 5.48
CA SER A 47 9.90 -1.76 5.97
C SER A 47 9.62 -1.95 7.46
N THR A 48 9.72 -0.86 8.23
CA THR A 48 9.54 -0.88 9.68
C THR A 48 8.22 -0.21 10.04
N SER A 49 7.41 -0.92 10.83
CA SER A 49 6.13 -0.38 11.31
C SER A 49 6.33 0.67 12.39
N SER A 50 5.25 1.37 12.73
CA SER A 50 5.26 2.37 13.81
C SER A 50 5.57 1.76 15.17
N SER A 51 5.37 0.46 15.35
CA SER A 51 5.68 -0.25 16.60
C SER A 51 7.06 -0.92 16.58
N GLY A 52 7.84 -0.73 15.52
CA GLY A 52 9.18 -1.29 15.38
C GLY A 52 9.24 -2.67 14.76
N ALA A 53 8.12 -3.26 14.37
CA ALA A 53 8.11 -4.55 13.69
C ALA A 53 8.64 -4.37 12.27
N LYS A 54 9.49 -5.29 11.84
CA LYS A 54 10.10 -5.26 10.52
C LYS A 54 9.48 -6.31 9.61
N VAL A 55 9.17 -5.90 8.40
CA VAL A 55 8.63 -6.79 7.37
C VAL A 55 9.61 -6.79 6.20
N ASP A 56 10.00 -8.00 5.78
CA ASP A 56 10.82 -8.16 4.58
C ASP A 56 10.02 -7.75 3.36
N THR A 57 10.63 -6.95 2.49
CA THR A 57 9.96 -6.42 1.31
C THR A 57 10.81 -6.61 0.06
N ILE A 58 10.13 -6.62 -1.08
CA ILE A 58 10.76 -6.52 -2.38
C ILE A 58 10.89 -5.03 -2.69
N ILE A 59 12.03 -4.61 -3.18
CA ILE A 59 12.22 -3.22 -3.61
C ILE A 59 11.34 -2.97 -4.84
N ILE A 60 10.56 -1.89 -4.82
CA ILE A 60 9.70 -1.51 -5.94
C ILE A 60 10.52 -1.45 -7.24
N GLY A 61 9.95 -1.99 -8.31
CA GLY A 61 10.64 -2.15 -9.57
C GLY A 61 11.28 -3.52 -9.76
N ASN A 62 11.48 -4.27 -8.67
CA ASN A 62 12.03 -5.62 -8.73
C ASN A 62 10.95 -6.71 -8.63
N GLU A 63 9.70 -6.33 -8.52
CA GLU A 63 8.59 -7.28 -8.56
C GLU A 63 8.53 -7.94 -9.93
N LYS A 64 8.36 -9.27 -9.94
CA LYS A 64 8.39 -10.06 -11.19
C LYS A 64 7.01 -10.22 -11.82
N GLU A 65 5.96 -10.11 -11.01
CA GLU A 65 4.60 -10.32 -11.47
C GLU A 65 3.88 -9.01 -11.68
N LYS A 66 2.95 -8.99 -12.63
CA LYS A 66 2.01 -7.88 -12.77
C LYS A 66 1.09 -7.87 -11.54
N LEU A 67 0.88 -6.70 -10.95
CA LEU A 67 0.03 -6.55 -9.78
C LEU A 67 -1.36 -6.08 -10.21
N ASP A 68 -2.39 -6.81 -9.77
CA ASP A 68 -3.77 -6.45 -10.07
C ASP A 68 -4.27 -5.36 -9.14
N ILE A 69 -3.91 -5.46 -7.87
CA ILE A 69 -4.31 -4.50 -6.83
C ILE A 69 -3.10 -4.17 -5.99
N ILE A 70 -2.92 -2.89 -5.69
CA ILE A 70 -1.87 -2.42 -4.79
C ILE A 70 -2.52 -1.66 -3.64
N PHE A 71 -2.26 -2.11 -2.40
CA PHE A 71 -2.67 -1.40 -1.21
C PHE A 71 -1.48 -0.63 -0.65
N VAL A 72 -1.64 0.68 -0.49
CA VAL A 72 -0.63 1.54 0.12
C VAL A 72 -0.94 1.66 1.60
N CYS A 73 -0.03 1.19 2.44
CA CYS A 73 -0.16 1.25 3.89
C CYS A 73 0.79 2.30 4.43
N ALA A 74 0.25 3.35 5.03
CA ALA A 74 1.03 4.42 5.62
C ALA A 74 0.39 4.86 6.93
N GLY A 75 1.22 5.33 7.86
CA GLY A 75 0.78 5.86 9.14
C GLY A 75 1.58 7.12 9.47
N GLY A 76 1.56 7.54 10.72
CA GLY A 76 2.31 8.72 11.16
C GLY A 76 1.87 9.99 10.45
N ASP A 77 2.81 10.65 9.80
CA ASP A 77 2.55 11.87 9.04
C ASP A 77 2.74 11.62 7.54
N PRO A 78 1.70 11.13 6.84
CA PRO A 78 1.82 10.83 5.42
C PRO A 78 1.97 12.09 4.55
N PHE A 79 1.56 13.26 5.05
CA PHE A 79 1.69 14.51 4.30
C PHE A 79 3.13 14.94 4.12
N SER A 80 4.01 14.61 5.07
CA SER A 80 5.43 14.95 4.98
C SER A 80 6.23 13.94 4.14
N TYR A 81 5.63 12.80 3.82
CA TYR A 81 6.31 11.78 3.03
C TYR A 81 6.61 12.31 1.62
N ASN A 82 7.86 12.17 1.21
CA ASN A 82 8.29 12.62 -0.10
C ASN A 82 9.33 11.65 -0.66
N ASN A 83 8.91 10.85 -1.65
CA ASN A 83 9.78 9.89 -2.31
C ASN A 83 9.37 9.79 -3.78
N SER A 84 10.12 10.46 -4.64
CA SER A 84 9.80 10.54 -6.06
C SER A 84 9.76 9.17 -6.73
N LYS A 85 10.63 8.24 -6.32
CA LYS A 85 10.65 6.89 -6.89
C LYS A 85 9.35 6.14 -6.59
N VAL A 86 8.83 6.28 -5.37
CA VAL A 86 7.56 5.66 -4.98
C VAL A 86 6.41 6.27 -5.78
N PHE A 87 6.35 7.60 -5.88
CA PHE A 87 5.29 8.27 -6.63
C PHE A 87 5.34 7.89 -8.11
N ASP A 88 6.52 7.84 -8.71
CA ASP A 88 6.70 7.43 -10.10
C ASP A 88 6.25 5.99 -10.32
N TRP A 89 6.61 5.10 -9.40
CA TRP A 89 6.21 3.70 -9.46
C TRP A 89 4.69 3.54 -9.37
N LEU A 90 4.04 4.26 -8.46
CA LEU A 90 2.58 4.24 -8.34
C LEU A 90 1.90 4.74 -9.63
N ARG A 91 2.40 5.82 -10.21
CA ARG A 91 1.89 6.33 -11.48
C ARG A 91 2.06 5.31 -12.60
N LYS A 92 3.21 4.66 -12.64
CA LYS A 92 3.48 3.61 -13.63
C LYS A 92 2.51 2.45 -13.48
N LYS A 93 2.32 1.95 -12.25
CA LYS A 93 1.42 0.83 -12.00
C LYS A 93 -0.03 1.18 -12.33
N SER A 94 -0.44 2.40 -12.04
CA SER A 94 -1.77 2.89 -12.41
C SER A 94 -1.97 2.87 -13.94
N ARG A 95 -0.97 3.34 -14.70
CA ARG A 95 -1.02 3.30 -16.16
C ARG A 95 -1.05 1.87 -16.71
N GLU A 96 -0.41 0.94 -16.00
CA GLU A 96 -0.41 -0.48 -16.39
C GLU A 96 -1.71 -1.20 -16.05
N GLY A 97 -2.65 -0.52 -15.38
CA GLY A 97 -3.97 -1.07 -15.08
C GLY A 97 -4.14 -1.60 -13.66
N SER A 98 -3.16 -1.45 -12.78
CA SER A 98 -3.32 -1.84 -11.38
C SER A 98 -4.34 -0.95 -10.70
N SER A 99 -5.23 -1.56 -9.90
CA SER A 99 -6.12 -0.81 -9.02
C SER A 99 -5.35 -0.42 -7.76
N LEU A 100 -5.55 0.80 -7.29
CA LEU A 100 -4.86 1.31 -6.10
C LEU A 100 -5.84 1.49 -4.96
N GLY A 101 -5.48 1.01 -3.78
CA GLY A 101 -6.22 1.25 -2.55
C GLY A 101 -5.29 1.79 -1.48
N GLY A 102 -5.82 2.61 -0.59
CA GLY A 102 -5.05 3.15 0.52
C GLY A 102 -5.61 2.67 1.85
N VAL A 103 -4.73 2.40 2.80
CA VAL A 103 -5.09 1.98 4.15
C VAL A 103 -4.49 2.98 5.13
N SER A 104 -5.29 3.44 6.08
CA SER A 104 -4.91 4.47 7.06
C SER A 104 -4.46 5.76 6.35
N GLY A 105 -3.18 6.11 6.40
CA GLY A 105 -2.63 7.26 5.68
C GLY A 105 -2.32 7.01 4.21
N GLY A 106 -2.54 5.78 3.73
CA GLY A 106 -2.25 5.41 2.34
C GLY A 106 -2.93 6.27 1.28
N PRO A 107 -4.20 6.66 1.45
CA PRO A 107 -4.86 7.54 0.49
C PRO A 107 -4.13 8.87 0.26
N VAL A 108 -3.50 9.42 1.31
CA VAL A 108 -2.71 10.65 1.19
C VAL A 108 -1.52 10.43 0.25
N ILE A 109 -0.85 9.29 0.36
CA ILE A 109 0.28 8.94 -0.50
C ILE A 109 -0.18 8.85 -1.96
N ILE A 110 -1.30 8.19 -2.21
CA ILE A 110 -1.88 8.05 -3.55
C ILE A 110 -2.24 9.42 -4.11
N ALA A 111 -2.84 10.29 -3.28
CA ALA A 111 -3.19 11.65 -3.67
C ALA A 111 -1.95 12.48 -4.00
N LYS A 112 -0.87 12.35 -3.22
CA LYS A 112 0.40 13.03 -3.48
C LYS A 112 1.03 12.58 -4.80
N ALA A 113 0.77 11.35 -5.22
CA ALA A 113 1.20 10.87 -6.52
C ALA A 113 0.31 11.39 -7.67
N GLY A 114 -0.75 12.15 -7.36
CA GLY A 114 -1.64 12.73 -8.36
C GLY A 114 -2.71 11.76 -8.86
N LEU A 115 -2.99 10.70 -8.13
CA LEU A 115 -3.84 9.59 -8.60
C LEU A 115 -5.25 9.58 -8.01
N MET A 116 -5.59 10.58 -7.17
CA MET A 116 -6.91 10.65 -6.54
C MET A 116 -7.80 11.76 -7.08
N ARG A 117 -7.34 12.50 -8.07
CA ARG A 117 -8.09 13.63 -8.62
C ARG A 117 -9.45 13.18 -9.18
N GLY A 118 -10.52 13.80 -8.72
CA GLY A 118 -11.87 13.49 -9.15
C GLY A 118 -12.41 12.17 -8.61
N LYS A 119 -11.72 11.52 -7.69
CA LYS A 119 -12.13 10.24 -7.11
C LYS A 119 -12.58 10.41 -5.67
N ARG A 120 -13.58 9.62 -5.28
CA ARG A 120 -14.02 9.54 -3.91
C ARG A 120 -13.00 8.73 -3.11
N MET A 121 -12.66 9.21 -1.90
CA MET A 121 -11.72 8.52 -1.03
C MET A 121 -12.10 8.67 0.42
N THR A 122 -11.61 7.74 1.24
CA THR A 122 -11.70 7.77 2.70
C THR A 122 -10.29 7.74 3.26
N LEU A 123 -10.07 8.45 4.36
CA LEU A 123 -8.78 8.41 5.06
C LEU A 123 -9.01 8.44 6.56
N HIS A 124 -7.94 8.18 7.32
CA HIS A 124 -8.02 8.19 8.77
C HIS A 124 -8.46 9.59 9.26
N TRP A 125 -9.36 9.63 10.23
CA TRP A 125 -9.97 10.88 10.71
C TRP A 125 -8.92 11.91 11.17
N GLU A 126 -7.76 11.47 11.69
CA GLU A 126 -6.67 12.35 12.10
C GLU A 126 -6.16 13.23 10.96
N HIS A 127 -6.27 12.77 9.72
CA HIS A 127 -5.74 13.46 8.55
C HIS A 127 -6.79 14.25 7.78
N SER A 128 -8.06 14.15 8.19
CA SER A 128 -9.18 14.72 7.44
C SER A 128 -9.05 16.23 7.25
N ASP A 129 -8.77 16.96 8.33
CA ASP A 129 -8.70 18.41 8.27
C ASP A 129 -7.49 18.90 7.46
N ALA A 130 -6.32 18.29 7.68
CA ALA A 130 -5.11 18.62 6.94
C ALA A 130 -5.27 18.34 5.44
N PHE A 131 -5.97 17.26 5.10
CA PHE A 131 -6.18 16.89 3.69
C PHE A 131 -7.08 17.88 2.95
N LYS A 132 -8.04 18.48 3.63
CA LYS A 132 -8.94 19.47 3.03
C LYS A 132 -8.28 20.80 2.72
N GLU A 133 -7.17 21.10 3.40
CA GLU A 133 -6.38 22.29 3.16
C GLU A 133 -5.47 22.13 1.94
#